data_5b863ca124a4341a9f725a47f8bdefb8
#
_entry.id   5b863ca124a4341a9f725a47f8bdefb8
#
_cell.length_a   1.000
_cell.length_b   1.000
_cell.length_c   1.000
_cell.angle_alpha   90.00
_cell.angle_beta   90.00
_cell.angle_gamma   90.00
#
_symmetry.space_group_name_H-M   'P 1'
#
loop_
_entity.id
_entity.type
_entity.pdbx_description
1 polymer ?
#
loop_
_entity_poly.entity_id
_entity_poly.type
_entity_poly.pdbx_seq_one_letter_code
_entity_poly.pdbx_strand_id
1 'polypeptide(L)'
;MEVRTIDLSPAGPADCASIAAAIVGRIGEAGFAGDLISSLARILRVGHLSAFAFRPDYAPQLLGTSSVVSPGIAHDTAFVYLDRHYLADPTLSLREASRTLNGQALFVQRQRSHDVLDDGYRASCYDQPGIIDRVSVVQARSADSDTWIAVNIYRDRSQGFFSDSDLDLLSTVAPIVTSATERHLHMTEMQAQLATQVAAAPGARRDAAPARLAASFPQLSRREREVCEGILAGLTAKQIARQLEIAPTSVVTHRKNAYLKLGIHDLKQLFGLTA
;
A
#
# COMPACT_ATOMS: atom_id res chain seq x y z
N MET A 1 14.59 0.63 -18.36
CA MET A 1 13.50 -0.08 -17.69
C MET A 1 13.33 -1.45 -18.36
N GLU A 2 13.41 -2.52 -17.61
CA GLU A 2 13.19 -3.89 -18.11
C GLU A 2 11.80 -4.36 -17.66
N VAL A 3 11.03 -4.94 -18.59
CA VAL A 3 9.68 -5.50 -18.33
C VAL A 3 9.66 -6.94 -18.83
N ARG A 4 9.21 -7.87 -17.95
CA ARG A 4 9.02 -9.29 -18.30
C ARG A 4 7.55 -9.65 -18.12
N THR A 5 6.98 -10.36 -19.09
CA THR A 5 5.65 -10.97 -19.00
C THR A 5 5.82 -12.39 -18.46
N ILE A 6 4.97 -12.80 -17.49
CA ILE A 6 5.02 -14.13 -16.88
C ILE A 6 3.90 -14.99 -17.42
N ASP A 7 4.26 -16.19 -17.86
CA ASP A 7 3.30 -17.26 -18.18
C ASP A 7 2.78 -17.85 -16.86
N LEU A 8 1.47 -17.86 -16.69
CA LEU A 8 0.81 -18.35 -15.47
C LEU A 8 0.66 -19.88 -15.40
N SER A 9 1.36 -20.63 -16.26
CA SER A 9 1.34 -22.10 -16.24
C SER A 9 2.00 -22.65 -14.96
N PRO A 10 1.39 -23.63 -14.24
CA PRO A 10 1.86 -24.07 -12.94
C PRO A 10 3.05 -25.02 -13.04
N ALA A 11 4.25 -24.53 -12.75
CA ALA A 11 5.38 -25.39 -12.40
C ALA A 11 6.44 -24.59 -11.62
N GLY A 12 6.59 -24.87 -10.34
CA GLY A 12 7.62 -24.24 -9.50
C GLY A 12 8.23 -25.21 -8.47
N PRO A 13 9.47 -24.98 -8.03
CA PRO A 13 10.19 -25.86 -7.10
C PRO A 13 9.59 -25.87 -5.68
N ALA A 14 9.92 -26.90 -4.90
CA ALA A 14 9.36 -27.20 -3.56
C ALA A 14 9.43 -26.03 -2.54
N ASP A 15 10.40 -25.12 -2.68
CA ASP A 15 10.55 -23.93 -1.81
C ASP A 15 9.43 -22.90 -2.00
N CYS A 16 8.81 -22.81 -3.19
CA CYS A 16 7.68 -21.93 -3.44
C CYS A 16 6.45 -22.35 -2.64
N ALA A 17 6.25 -23.62 -2.34
CA ALA A 17 5.12 -24.10 -1.55
C ALA A 17 5.17 -23.61 -0.10
N SER A 18 6.35 -23.59 0.52
CA SER A 18 6.53 -23.11 1.89
C SER A 18 6.30 -21.59 1.99
N ILE A 19 6.73 -20.84 0.99
CA ILE A 19 6.49 -19.39 0.88
C ILE A 19 5.01 -19.13 0.68
N ALA A 20 4.36 -19.88 -0.23
CA ALA A 20 2.93 -19.78 -0.47
C ALA A 20 2.13 -20.00 0.83
N ALA A 21 2.43 -21.06 1.57
CA ALA A 21 1.75 -21.38 2.81
C ALA A 21 1.92 -20.28 3.87
N ALA A 22 3.13 -19.72 3.99
CA ALA A 22 3.42 -18.64 4.93
C ALA A 22 2.63 -17.35 4.57
N ILE A 23 2.57 -16.99 3.29
CA ILE A 23 1.86 -15.78 2.81
C ILE A 23 0.34 -15.98 2.91
N VAL A 24 -0.18 -17.14 2.48
CA VAL A 24 -1.63 -17.42 2.48
C VAL A 24 -2.21 -17.41 3.88
N GLY A 25 -1.48 -17.94 4.87
CA GLY A 25 -1.91 -17.93 6.27
C GLY A 25 -2.07 -16.55 6.91
N ARG A 26 -1.61 -15.48 6.24
CA ARG A 26 -1.65 -14.09 6.75
C ARG A 26 -2.59 -13.17 5.97
N ILE A 27 -3.32 -13.72 5.01
CA ILE A 27 -4.31 -12.95 4.24
C ILE A 27 -5.40 -12.43 5.17
N GLY A 28 -5.72 -11.14 5.07
CA GLY A 28 -6.70 -10.45 5.94
C GLY A 28 -6.12 -9.91 7.24
N GLU A 29 -4.90 -10.25 7.62
CA GLU A 29 -4.26 -9.80 8.85
C GLU A 29 -3.54 -8.46 8.69
N ALA A 30 -3.56 -7.63 9.74
CA ALA A 30 -2.93 -6.29 9.72
C ALA A 30 -1.41 -6.31 9.45
N GLY A 31 -0.72 -7.42 9.73
CA GLY A 31 0.72 -7.61 9.51
C GLY A 31 1.10 -8.13 8.12
N PHE A 32 0.16 -8.30 7.20
CA PHE A 32 0.38 -8.98 5.92
C PHE A 32 1.61 -8.49 5.14
N ALA A 33 1.84 -7.19 5.03
CA ALA A 33 3.01 -6.66 4.31
C ALA A 33 4.34 -7.05 4.99
N GLY A 34 4.36 -7.12 6.32
CA GLY A 34 5.51 -7.57 7.11
C GLY A 34 5.81 -9.06 6.91
N ASP A 35 4.77 -9.88 6.87
CA ASP A 35 4.91 -11.32 6.63
C ASP A 35 5.30 -11.61 5.18
N LEU A 36 4.80 -10.82 4.23
CA LEU A 36 5.15 -10.91 2.81
C LEU A 36 6.64 -10.61 2.59
N ILE A 37 7.15 -9.48 3.10
CA ILE A 37 8.58 -9.16 2.96
C ILE A 37 9.46 -10.18 3.69
N SER A 38 9.05 -10.66 4.86
CA SER A 38 9.79 -11.66 5.62
C SER A 38 9.86 -13.00 4.89
N SER A 39 8.79 -13.39 4.20
CA SER A 39 8.76 -14.59 3.36
C SER A 39 9.68 -14.44 2.14
N LEU A 40 9.65 -13.29 1.47
CA LEU A 40 10.54 -13.00 0.35
C LEU A 40 12.01 -12.92 0.79
N ALA A 41 12.29 -12.39 1.98
CA ALA A 41 13.65 -12.30 2.53
C ALA A 41 14.32 -13.67 2.78
N ARG A 42 13.56 -14.75 2.81
CA ARG A 42 14.08 -16.13 2.91
C ARG A 42 14.75 -16.62 1.62
N ILE A 43 14.38 -16.05 0.47
CA ILE A 43 14.84 -16.53 -0.85
C ILE A 43 15.65 -15.48 -1.61
N LEU A 44 15.52 -14.21 -1.28
CA LEU A 44 16.29 -13.14 -1.93
C LEU A 44 16.54 -11.98 -0.96
N ARG A 45 17.56 -11.19 -1.25
CA ARG A 45 17.80 -9.97 -0.49
C ARG A 45 16.74 -8.94 -0.84
N VAL A 46 16.00 -8.45 0.17
CA VAL A 46 15.00 -7.38 0.04
C VAL A 46 15.17 -6.38 1.18
N GLY A 47 15.03 -5.09 0.92
CA GLY A 47 15.14 -4.05 1.94
C GLY A 47 13.78 -3.54 2.36
N HIS A 48 12.95 -3.22 1.37
CA HIS A 48 11.66 -2.59 1.60
C HIS A 48 10.60 -3.19 0.67
N LEU A 49 9.34 -3.06 1.08
CA LEU A 49 8.18 -3.47 0.31
C LEU A 49 7.09 -2.41 0.43
N SER A 50 6.39 -2.14 -0.66
CA SER A 50 5.11 -1.45 -0.67
C SER A 50 4.13 -2.13 -1.62
N ALA A 51 2.87 -2.18 -1.25
CA ALA A 51 1.81 -2.73 -2.07
C ALA A 51 0.73 -1.66 -2.31
N PHE A 52 0.29 -1.53 -3.55
CA PHE A 52 -0.71 -0.55 -3.98
C PHE A 52 -1.81 -1.21 -4.81
N ALA A 53 -3.02 -0.70 -4.67
CA ALA A 53 -4.10 -0.92 -5.62
C ALA A 53 -4.34 0.37 -6.42
N PHE A 54 -4.34 0.26 -7.74
CA PHE A 54 -4.62 1.34 -8.67
C PHE A 54 -6.01 1.15 -9.24
N ARG A 55 -6.83 2.19 -9.21
CA ARG A 55 -8.15 2.24 -9.82
C ARG A 55 -8.22 3.41 -10.81
N PRO A 56 -9.03 3.30 -11.89
CA PRO A 56 -9.27 4.44 -12.76
C PRO A 56 -9.77 5.64 -11.95
N ASP A 57 -9.33 6.82 -12.34
CA ASP A 57 -9.81 8.11 -11.81
C ASP A 57 -9.59 8.35 -10.30
N TYR A 58 -8.87 7.43 -9.62
CA TYR A 58 -8.53 7.56 -8.20
C TYR A 58 -7.01 7.53 -7.99
N ALA A 59 -6.55 8.23 -6.95
CA ALA A 59 -5.20 8.05 -6.47
C ALA A 59 -5.00 6.60 -6.00
N PRO A 60 -3.79 6.02 -6.15
CA PRO A 60 -3.52 4.67 -5.70
C PRO A 60 -3.81 4.51 -4.21
N GLN A 61 -4.40 3.38 -3.84
CA GLN A 61 -4.62 2.99 -2.45
C GLN A 61 -3.38 2.24 -1.95
N LEU A 62 -2.80 2.70 -0.85
CA LEU A 62 -1.75 1.94 -0.15
C LEU A 62 -2.38 0.75 0.56
N LEU A 63 -1.93 -0.46 0.23
CA LEU A 63 -2.37 -1.71 0.87
C LEU A 63 -1.48 -2.09 2.06
N GLY A 64 -0.23 -1.69 2.02
CA GLY A 64 0.71 -1.88 3.11
C GLY A 64 2.15 -1.59 2.71
N THR A 65 2.97 -1.36 3.72
CA THR A 65 4.42 -1.19 3.60
C THR A 65 5.13 -2.00 4.67
N SER A 66 6.34 -2.42 4.37
CA SER A 66 7.23 -3.01 5.35
C SER A 66 8.70 -2.83 4.97
N SER A 67 9.57 -2.90 5.95
CA SER A 67 11.01 -2.80 5.77
C SER A 67 11.75 -3.69 6.76
N VAL A 68 12.76 -4.41 6.28
CA VAL A 68 13.69 -5.17 7.13
C VAL A 68 14.94 -4.36 7.48
N VAL A 69 15.10 -3.18 6.88
CA VAL A 69 16.25 -2.28 7.08
C VAL A 69 15.90 -1.15 8.05
N SER A 70 14.82 -0.41 7.75
CA SER A 70 14.37 0.71 8.57
C SER A 70 12.85 0.84 8.50
N PRO A 71 12.12 0.64 9.60
CA PRO A 71 10.66 0.59 9.60
C PRO A 71 9.96 1.83 9.02
N GLY A 72 10.53 3.04 9.22
CA GLY A 72 9.94 4.29 8.74
C GLY A 72 10.09 4.53 7.24
N ILE A 73 11.21 4.12 6.64
CA ILE A 73 11.57 4.50 5.26
C ILE A 73 10.50 4.05 4.24
N ALA A 74 10.05 2.81 4.30
CA ALA A 74 9.07 2.29 3.33
C ALA A 74 7.73 3.04 3.42
N HIS A 75 7.31 3.37 4.64
CA HIS A 75 6.07 4.10 4.90
C HIS A 75 6.17 5.55 4.40
N ASP A 76 7.19 6.28 4.81
CA ASP A 76 7.36 7.70 4.47
C ASP A 76 7.52 7.88 2.96
N THR A 77 8.31 7.00 2.32
CA THR A 77 8.48 7.01 0.86
C THR A 77 7.16 6.71 0.13
N ALA A 78 6.35 5.77 0.62
CA ALA A 78 5.05 5.46 0.04
C ALA A 78 4.08 6.65 0.11
N PHE A 79 4.10 7.42 1.20
CA PHE A 79 3.28 8.62 1.31
C PHE A 79 3.74 9.75 0.39
N VAL A 80 5.04 10.00 0.29
CA VAL A 80 5.59 10.97 -0.66
C VAL A 80 5.24 10.60 -2.10
N TYR A 81 5.35 9.31 -2.44
CA TYR A 81 4.94 8.79 -3.74
C TYR A 81 3.46 9.07 -4.04
N LEU A 82 2.55 8.76 -3.11
CA LEU A 82 1.12 8.97 -3.25
C LEU A 82 0.72 10.45 -3.32
N ASP A 83 1.45 11.31 -2.62
CA ASP A 83 1.17 12.75 -2.59
C ASP A 83 1.56 13.45 -3.91
N ARG A 84 2.67 13.02 -4.55
CA ARG A 84 3.30 13.82 -5.61
C ARG A 84 3.70 13.06 -6.87
N HIS A 85 4.04 11.76 -6.79
CA HIS A 85 4.82 11.12 -7.86
C HIS A 85 4.13 9.96 -8.58
N TYR A 86 2.98 9.47 -8.09
CA TYR A 86 2.36 8.29 -8.69
C TYR A 86 1.99 8.48 -10.17
N LEU A 87 1.71 9.72 -10.61
CA LEU A 87 1.40 10.02 -12.00
C LEU A 87 2.63 9.94 -12.94
N ALA A 88 3.83 10.08 -12.37
CA ALA A 88 5.10 9.95 -13.11
C ALA A 88 5.63 8.50 -13.13
N ASP A 89 4.94 7.57 -12.45
CA ASP A 89 5.38 6.17 -12.37
C ASP A 89 5.09 5.44 -13.67
N PRO A 90 6.13 4.84 -14.33
CA PRO A 90 5.96 4.07 -15.56
C PRO A 90 5.10 2.81 -15.37
N THR A 91 4.82 2.37 -14.14
CA THR A 91 3.87 1.29 -13.87
C THR A 91 2.49 1.57 -14.47
N LEU A 92 2.08 2.84 -14.56
CA LEU A 92 0.82 3.22 -15.18
C LEU A 92 0.74 2.88 -16.68
N SER A 93 1.86 2.86 -17.39
CA SER A 93 1.90 2.48 -18.82
C SER A 93 1.60 1.00 -19.06
N LEU A 94 1.81 0.14 -18.06
CA LEU A 94 1.50 -1.29 -18.14
C LEU A 94 -0.02 -1.53 -18.24
N ARG A 95 -0.83 -0.55 -17.82
CA ARG A 95 -2.29 -0.60 -17.97
C ARG A 95 -2.71 -0.72 -19.44
N GLU A 96 -2.09 0.04 -20.33
CA GLU A 96 -2.39 -0.04 -21.75
C GLU A 96 -1.91 -1.36 -22.35
N ALA A 97 -0.71 -1.80 -21.95
CA ALA A 97 -0.18 -3.10 -22.37
C ALA A 97 -1.07 -4.28 -21.97
N SER A 98 -1.70 -4.25 -20.78
CA SER A 98 -2.57 -5.35 -20.37
C SER A 98 -3.90 -5.42 -21.11
N ARG A 99 -4.43 -4.30 -21.57
CA ARG A 99 -5.65 -4.27 -22.39
C ARG A 99 -5.48 -5.05 -23.67
N THR A 100 -4.26 -5.06 -24.24
CA THR A 100 -3.92 -5.84 -25.44
C THR A 100 -3.78 -7.34 -25.18
N LEU A 101 -3.63 -7.76 -23.92
CA LEU A 101 -3.40 -9.13 -23.47
C LEU A 101 -4.65 -9.79 -22.83
N ASN A 102 -5.87 -9.35 -23.21
CA ASN A 102 -7.14 -9.88 -22.71
C ASN A 102 -7.33 -9.79 -21.17
N GLY A 103 -6.70 -8.80 -20.53
CA GLY A 103 -6.97 -8.43 -19.15
C GLY A 103 -6.37 -9.31 -18.05
N GLN A 104 -5.64 -10.39 -18.40
CA GLN A 104 -4.95 -11.24 -17.43
C GLN A 104 -3.43 -11.24 -17.68
N ALA A 105 -2.80 -10.11 -17.39
CA ALA A 105 -1.36 -10.02 -17.53
C ALA A 105 -0.69 -9.81 -16.17
N LEU A 106 0.36 -10.57 -15.94
CA LEU A 106 1.28 -10.43 -14.82
C LEU A 106 2.62 -9.96 -15.35
N PHE A 107 3.08 -8.85 -14.81
CA PHE A 107 4.35 -8.23 -15.23
C PHE A 107 5.31 -8.21 -14.06
N VAL A 108 6.59 -8.45 -14.36
CA VAL A 108 7.72 -8.10 -13.50
C VAL A 108 8.46 -6.96 -14.16
N GLN A 109 8.41 -5.79 -13.54
CA GLN A 109 9.00 -4.55 -14.03
C GLN A 109 10.15 -4.14 -13.13
N ARG A 110 11.32 -3.89 -13.70
CA ARG A 110 12.47 -3.35 -12.98
C ARG A 110 12.69 -1.88 -13.29
N GLN A 111 13.01 -1.10 -12.26
CA GLN A 111 13.40 0.30 -12.38
C GLN A 111 14.53 0.60 -11.41
N ARG A 112 15.69 0.96 -11.96
CA ARG A 112 16.83 1.46 -11.18
C ARG A 112 16.67 2.95 -10.93
N SER A 113 17.30 3.47 -9.88
CA SER A 113 17.24 4.91 -9.56
C SER A 113 17.64 5.81 -10.75
N HIS A 114 18.64 5.42 -11.52
CA HIS A 114 19.09 6.18 -12.69
C HIS A 114 18.16 6.06 -13.92
N ASP A 115 17.21 5.12 -13.93
CA ASP A 115 16.17 5.01 -14.98
C ASP A 115 15.02 6.00 -14.75
N VAL A 116 14.93 6.60 -13.55
CA VAL A 116 13.85 7.54 -13.19
C VAL A 116 14.18 8.90 -13.82
N LEU A 117 13.35 9.32 -14.78
CA LEU A 117 13.56 10.55 -15.55
C LEU A 117 13.11 11.80 -14.80
N ASP A 118 12.07 11.70 -13.95
CA ASP A 118 11.61 12.81 -13.13
C ASP A 118 12.54 13.01 -11.94
N ASP A 119 13.24 14.14 -11.90
CA ASP A 119 14.24 14.45 -10.88
C ASP A 119 13.62 14.55 -9.46
N GLY A 120 12.41 15.08 -9.34
CA GLY A 120 11.69 15.19 -8.08
C GLY A 120 11.30 13.81 -7.52
N TYR A 121 10.80 12.94 -8.40
CA TYR A 121 10.48 11.56 -8.05
C TYR A 121 11.74 10.79 -7.66
N ARG A 122 12.81 10.89 -8.46
CA ARG A 122 14.08 10.24 -8.16
C ARG A 122 14.64 10.71 -6.83
N ALA A 123 14.72 12.02 -6.59
CA ALA A 123 15.27 12.58 -5.36
C ALA A 123 14.48 12.11 -4.12
N SER A 124 13.15 12.16 -4.18
CA SER A 124 12.29 11.90 -3.00
C SER A 124 12.09 10.42 -2.70
N CYS A 125 11.96 9.57 -3.75
CA CYS A 125 11.60 8.17 -3.60
C CYS A 125 12.76 7.20 -3.77
N TYR A 126 13.92 7.66 -4.25
CA TYR A 126 15.11 6.83 -4.43
C TYR A 126 16.34 7.39 -3.71
N ASP A 127 16.77 8.63 -3.99
CA ASP A 127 18.04 9.14 -3.50
C ASP A 127 18.01 9.40 -1.98
N GLN A 128 16.98 10.09 -1.47
CA GLN A 128 16.83 10.38 -0.05
C GLN A 128 16.67 9.11 0.81
N PRO A 129 15.80 8.15 0.47
CA PRO A 129 15.69 6.90 1.23
C PRO A 129 16.85 5.92 0.96
N GLY A 130 17.76 6.22 0.02
CA GLY A 130 18.88 5.36 -0.33
C GLY A 130 18.52 4.15 -1.19
N ILE A 131 17.34 4.13 -1.78
CA ILE A 131 16.86 3.08 -2.68
C ILE A 131 17.58 3.20 -4.02
N ILE A 132 18.11 2.08 -4.52
CA ILE A 132 18.84 2.05 -5.80
C ILE A 132 18.14 1.23 -6.86
N ASP A 133 17.30 0.29 -6.48
CA ASP A 133 16.65 -0.65 -7.41
C ASP A 133 15.27 -1.05 -6.90
N ARG A 134 14.29 -1.08 -7.79
CA ARG A 134 12.92 -1.51 -7.55
C ARG A 134 12.54 -2.60 -8.55
N VAL A 135 11.93 -3.66 -8.06
CA VAL A 135 11.19 -4.62 -8.88
C VAL A 135 9.74 -4.57 -8.48
N SER A 136 8.87 -4.31 -9.44
CA SER A 136 7.42 -4.26 -9.27
C SER A 136 6.80 -5.51 -9.88
N VAL A 137 6.04 -6.24 -9.10
CA VAL A 137 5.17 -7.30 -9.59
C VAL A 137 3.79 -6.69 -9.77
N VAL A 138 3.28 -6.66 -11.00
CA VAL A 138 2.08 -5.92 -11.37
C VAL A 138 1.07 -6.85 -12.04
N GLN A 139 -0.13 -6.90 -11.52
CA GLN A 139 -1.22 -7.73 -12.05
C GLN A 139 -2.52 -6.94 -12.19
N ALA A 140 -3.20 -7.10 -13.33
CA ALA A 140 -4.59 -6.69 -13.47
C ALA A 140 -5.48 -7.65 -12.68
N ARG A 141 -6.41 -7.12 -11.86
CA ARG A 141 -7.22 -7.90 -10.94
C ARG A 141 -8.21 -8.82 -11.65
N SER A 142 -8.81 -8.39 -12.74
CA SER A 142 -9.78 -9.15 -13.51
C SER A 142 -10.02 -8.49 -14.86
N ALA A 143 -10.48 -9.26 -15.85
CA ALA A 143 -10.90 -8.74 -17.15
C ALA A 143 -12.02 -7.67 -17.02
N ASP A 144 -12.88 -7.82 -16.02
CA ASP A 144 -14.03 -6.93 -15.75
C ASP A 144 -13.68 -5.80 -14.76
N SER A 145 -12.48 -5.80 -14.19
CA SER A 145 -12.05 -4.81 -13.18
C SER A 145 -10.85 -4.03 -13.68
N ASP A 146 -11.02 -2.72 -13.81
CA ASP A 146 -9.93 -1.79 -14.09
C ASP A 146 -8.97 -1.60 -12.88
N THR A 147 -9.02 -2.48 -11.88
CA THR A 147 -8.17 -2.43 -10.69
C THR A 147 -6.89 -3.21 -10.91
N TRP A 148 -5.76 -2.60 -10.56
CA TRP A 148 -4.43 -3.19 -10.64
C TRP A 148 -3.83 -3.29 -9.27
N ILE A 149 -3.02 -4.33 -9.08
CA ILE A 149 -2.21 -4.49 -7.89
C ILE A 149 -0.75 -4.40 -8.32
N ALA A 150 0.02 -3.58 -7.63
CA ALA A 150 1.47 -3.53 -7.74
C ALA A 150 2.08 -3.82 -6.37
N VAL A 151 2.94 -4.82 -6.32
CA VAL A 151 3.80 -5.10 -5.17
C VAL A 151 5.21 -4.70 -5.56
N ASN A 152 5.71 -3.65 -4.94
CA ASN A 152 7.03 -3.10 -5.17
C ASN A 152 8.01 -3.63 -4.13
N ILE A 153 9.12 -4.15 -4.58
CA ILE A 153 10.20 -4.71 -3.77
C ILE A 153 11.44 -3.88 -4.06
N TYR A 154 12.11 -3.40 -3.00
CA TYR A 154 13.20 -2.45 -3.15
C TYR A 154 14.48 -2.96 -2.50
N ARG A 155 15.61 -2.57 -3.09
CA ARG A 155 16.95 -2.68 -2.52
C ARG A 155 17.55 -1.32 -2.30
N ASP A 156 18.23 -1.17 -1.18
CA ASP A 156 19.09 -0.03 -0.89
C ASP A 156 20.55 -0.29 -1.33
N ARG A 157 21.41 0.71 -1.11
CA ARG A 157 22.82 0.65 -1.48
C ARG A 157 23.58 -0.50 -0.81
N SER A 158 23.16 -0.93 0.38
CA SER A 158 23.83 -2.01 1.12
C SER A 158 23.57 -3.39 0.52
N GLN A 159 22.48 -3.53 -0.23
CA GLN A 159 22.02 -4.79 -0.79
C GLN A 159 22.45 -4.99 -2.26
N GLY A 160 22.82 -3.90 -2.92
CA GLY A 160 23.17 -3.92 -4.35
C GLY A 160 21.95 -4.07 -5.26
N PHE A 161 22.20 -4.18 -6.55
CA PHE A 161 21.15 -4.34 -7.55
C PHE A 161 20.61 -5.77 -7.58
N PHE A 162 19.36 -5.92 -8.04
CA PHE A 162 18.80 -7.23 -8.38
C PHE A 162 19.59 -7.85 -9.55
N SER A 163 19.93 -9.12 -9.43
CA SER A 163 20.52 -9.91 -10.51
C SER A 163 19.43 -10.51 -11.41
N ASP A 164 19.81 -11.07 -12.56
CA ASP A 164 18.86 -11.78 -13.42
C ASP A 164 18.28 -13.01 -12.71
N SER A 165 19.07 -13.71 -11.90
CA SER A 165 18.59 -14.83 -11.10
C SER A 165 17.56 -14.38 -10.02
N ASP A 166 17.71 -13.17 -9.45
CA ASP A 166 16.69 -12.61 -8.55
C ASP A 166 15.39 -12.32 -9.32
N LEU A 167 15.48 -11.81 -10.55
CA LEU A 167 14.31 -11.56 -11.40
C LEU A 167 13.61 -12.85 -11.83
N ASP A 168 14.36 -13.90 -12.13
CA ASP A 168 13.79 -15.23 -12.44
C ASP A 168 13.05 -15.81 -11.23
N LEU A 169 13.65 -15.69 -10.05
CA LEU A 169 13.04 -16.13 -8.80
C LEU A 169 11.79 -15.33 -8.48
N LEU A 170 11.83 -14.00 -8.60
CA LEU A 170 10.66 -13.14 -8.43
C LEU A 170 9.57 -13.47 -9.44
N SER A 171 9.93 -13.75 -10.68
CA SER A 171 9.00 -14.18 -11.72
C SER A 171 8.28 -15.48 -11.34
N THR A 172 9.00 -16.41 -10.71
CA THR A 172 8.44 -17.69 -10.25
C THR A 172 7.42 -17.50 -9.11
N VAL A 173 7.70 -16.60 -8.17
CA VAL A 173 6.81 -16.37 -7.00
C VAL A 173 5.77 -15.27 -7.24
N ALA A 174 5.88 -14.52 -8.32
CA ALA A 174 5.00 -13.41 -8.65
C ALA A 174 3.50 -13.78 -8.64
N PRO A 175 3.04 -14.93 -9.18
CA PRO A 175 1.64 -15.32 -9.14
C PRO A 175 1.11 -15.45 -7.70
N ILE A 176 1.92 -15.98 -6.79
CA ILE A 176 1.54 -16.16 -5.38
C ILE A 176 1.48 -14.79 -4.68
N VAL A 177 2.50 -13.96 -4.89
CA VAL A 177 2.59 -12.62 -4.29
C VAL A 177 1.39 -11.77 -4.69
N THR A 178 1.04 -11.73 -5.97
CA THR A 178 -0.09 -10.92 -6.45
C THR A 178 -1.43 -11.51 -6.04
N SER A 179 -1.64 -12.81 -6.18
CA SER A 179 -2.90 -13.45 -5.79
C SER A 179 -3.19 -13.32 -4.30
N ALA A 180 -2.15 -13.46 -3.45
CA ALA A 180 -2.30 -13.28 -2.01
C ALA A 180 -2.61 -11.80 -1.67
N THR A 181 -1.94 -10.85 -2.34
CA THR A 181 -2.21 -9.41 -2.14
C THR A 181 -3.61 -9.03 -2.61
N GLU A 182 -4.07 -9.58 -3.72
CA GLU A 182 -5.44 -9.41 -4.19
C GLU A 182 -6.47 -9.94 -3.19
N ARG A 183 -6.25 -11.15 -2.68
CA ARG A 183 -7.13 -11.74 -1.66
C ARG A 183 -7.10 -10.95 -0.36
N HIS A 184 -5.93 -10.45 0.04
CA HIS A 184 -5.81 -9.58 1.20
C HIS A 184 -6.62 -8.30 1.03
N LEU A 185 -6.53 -7.62 -0.12
CA LEU A 185 -7.34 -6.45 -0.44
C LEU A 185 -8.85 -6.78 -0.33
N HIS A 186 -9.28 -7.85 -0.99
CA HIS A 186 -10.68 -8.26 -0.96
C HIS A 186 -11.19 -8.57 0.46
N MET A 187 -10.39 -9.27 1.25
CA MET A 187 -10.74 -9.58 2.65
C MET A 187 -10.86 -8.32 3.49
N THR A 188 -9.91 -7.39 3.36
CA THR A 188 -9.95 -6.13 4.12
C THR A 188 -11.10 -5.23 3.70
N GLU A 189 -11.46 -5.19 2.41
CA GLU A 189 -12.63 -4.50 1.90
C GLU A 189 -13.93 -5.11 2.47
N MET A 190 -14.05 -6.44 2.48
CA MET A 190 -15.19 -7.13 3.07
C MET A 190 -15.32 -6.88 4.58
N GLN A 191 -14.20 -6.95 5.31
CA GLN A 191 -14.18 -6.66 6.74
C GLN A 191 -14.64 -5.22 7.04
N ALA A 192 -14.17 -4.25 6.25
CA ALA A 192 -14.59 -2.86 6.37
C ALA A 192 -16.09 -2.67 6.08
N GLN A 193 -16.61 -3.35 5.03
CA GLN A 193 -18.04 -3.32 4.71
C GLN A 193 -18.90 -3.95 5.82
N LEU A 194 -18.49 -5.11 6.35
CA LEU A 194 -19.19 -5.75 7.47
C LEU A 194 -19.19 -4.87 8.72
N ALA A 195 -18.05 -4.27 9.06
CA ALA A 195 -17.96 -3.34 10.19
C ALA A 195 -18.92 -2.16 10.03
N THR A 196 -19.04 -1.62 8.82
CA THR A 196 -19.97 -0.53 8.50
C THR A 196 -21.44 -0.99 8.62
N GLN A 197 -21.77 -2.18 8.15
CA GLN A 197 -23.12 -2.74 8.24
C GLN A 197 -23.50 -3.03 9.69
N VAL A 198 -22.60 -3.60 10.48
CA VAL A 198 -22.81 -3.84 11.92
C VAL A 198 -23.03 -2.52 12.68
N ALA A 199 -22.24 -1.49 12.35
CA ALA A 199 -22.41 -0.16 12.93
C ALA A 199 -23.73 0.53 12.52
N ALA A 200 -24.29 0.19 11.35
CA ALA A 200 -25.55 0.72 10.83
C ALA A 200 -26.79 -0.07 11.25
N ALA A 201 -26.63 -1.24 11.89
CA ALA A 201 -27.76 -2.08 12.30
C ALA A 201 -28.64 -1.35 13.34
N PRO A 202 -30.00 -1.45 13.22
CA PRO A 202 -30.90 -0.87 14.19
C PRO A 202 -30.68 -1.53 15.55
N GLY A 203 -30.10 -0.78 16.51
CA GLY A 203 -29.77 -1.28 17.86
C GLY A 203 -28.27 -1.32 18.16
N ALA A 204 -27.38 -1.19 17.20
CA ALA A 204 -25.99 -0.89 17.45
C ALA A 204 -25.90 0.55 17.98
N ARG A 205 -25.41 0.69 19.21
CA ARG A 205 -25.29 1.99 19.87
C ARG A 205 -24.52 2.95 18.97
N ARG A 206 -25.23 3.91 18.38
CA ARG A 206 -24.66 5.01 17.56
C ARG A 206 -23.69 5.92 18.33
N ASP A 207 -23.49 5.66 19.61
CA ASP A 207 -22.83 6.57 20.55
C ASP A 207 -21.38 6.18 20.90
N ALA A 208 -20.82 5.08 20.37
CA ALA A 208 -19.60 4.55 20.96
C ALA A 208 -18.30 5.15 20.41
N ALA A 209 -18.18 5.49 19.13
CA ALA A 209 -16.92 5.99 18.56
C ALA A 209 -16.73 7.51 18.75
N PRO A 210 -17.72 8.38 18.44
CA PRO A 210 -17.62 9.81 18.72
C PRO A 210 -17.51 10.10 20.22
N ALA A 211 -18.24 9.35 21.06
CA ALA A 211 -18.19 9.49 22.49
C ALA A 211 -16.85 9.05 23.11
N ARG A 212 -16.20 8.04 22.56
CA ARG A 212 -14.86 7.59 23.00
C ARG A 212 -13.79 8.62 22.71
N LEU A 213 -13.71 9.15 21.49
CA LEU A 213 -12.76 10.22 21.16
C LEU A 213 -13.01 11.49 21.96
N ALA A 214 -14.29 11.86 22.18
CA ALA A 214 -14.66 13.01 23.00
C ALA A 214 -14.27 12.85 24.46
N ALA A 215 -14.49 11.66 25.03
CA ALA A 215 -14.15 11.35 26.42
C ALA A 215 -12.64 11.18 26.63
N SER A 216 -11.93 10.57 25.66
CA SER A 216 -10.51 10.27 25.78
C SER A 216 -9.61 11.47 25.47
N PHE A 217 -10.05 12.40 24.63
CA PHE A 217 -9.22 13.54 24.17
C PHE A 217 -10.00 14.86 24.19
N PRO A 218 -10.32 15.39 25.39
CA PRO A 218 -11.08 16.64 25.56
C PRO A 218 -10.38 17.88 24.98
N GLN A 219 -9.06 17.82 24.76
CA GLN A 219 -8.26 18.90 24.17
C GLN A 219 -8.51 19.12 22.68
N LEU A 220 -9.12 18.16 21.97
CA LEU A 220 -9.45 18.32 20.56
C LEU A 220 -10.70 19.20 20.39
N SER A 221 -10.62 20.17 19.47
CA SER A 221 -11.82 20.88 19.02
C SER A 221 -12.78 19.93 18.28
N ARG A 222 -14.04 20.35 18.12
CA ARG A 222 -15.03 19.57 17.38
C ARG A 222 -14.54 19.21 15.97
N ARG A 223 -13.97 20.18 15.23
CA ARG A 223 -13.49 19.97 13.86
C ARG A 223 -12.25 19.08 13.78
N GLU A 224 -11.33 19.21 14.73
CA GLU A 224 -10.18 18.32 14.83
C GLU A 224 -10.59 16.87 15.09
N ARG A 225 -11.61 16.68 15.93
CA ARG A 225 -12.18 15.36 16.24
C ARG A 225 -12.86 14.75 15.02
N GLU A 226 -13.75 15.49 14.37
CA GLU A 226 -14.44 15.05 13.14
C GLU A 226 -13.45 14.65 12.03
N VAL A 227 -12.34 15.37 11.90
CA VAL A 227 -11.27 15.02 10.97
C VAL A 227 -10.55 13.74 11.40
N CYS A 228 -10.21 13.58 12.69
CA CYS A 228 -9.59 12.34 13.18
C CYS A 228 -10.51 11.13 13.02
N GLU A 229 -11.80 11.28 13.26
CA GLU A 229 -12.81 10.24 13.03
C GLU A 229 -12.87 9.83 11.56
N GLY A 230 -12.86 10.80 10.65
CA GLY A 230 -12.81 10.52 9.21
C GLY A 230 -11.54 9.78 8.79
N ILE A 231 -10.38 10.15 9.36
CA ILE A 231 -9.10 9.47 9.12
C ILE A 231 -9.14 8.04 9.65
N LEU A 232 -9.64 7.82 10.87
CA LEU A 232 -9.79 6.48 11.46
C LEU A 232 -10.79 5.61 10.70
N ALA A 233 -11.79 6.22 10.06
CA ALA A 233 -12.71 5.55 9.13
C ALA A 233 -12.11 5.28 7.74
N GLY A 234 -10.82 5.60 7.52
CA GLY A 234 -10.12 5.38 6.26
C GLY A 234 -10.49 6.36 5.14
N LEU A 235 -11.14 7.48 5.47
CA LEU A 235 -11.51 8.48 4.48
C LEU A 235 -10.30 9.32 4.03
N THR A 236 -10.25 9.64 2.75
CA THR A 236 -9.28 10.59 2.20
C THR A 236 -9.60 12.03 2.62
N ALA A 237 -8.60 12.91 2.60
CA ALA A 237 -8.81 14.33 2.91
C ALA A 237 -9.91 14.99 2.06
N LYS A 238 -10.06 14.60 0.77
CA LYS A 238 -11.14 15.07 -0.10
C LYS A 238 -12.50 14.56 0.34
N GLN A 239 -12.62 13.32 0.76
CA GLN A 239 -13.86 12.75 1.26
C GLN A 239 -14.29 13.39 2.58
N ILE A 240 -13.33 13.58 3.51
CA ILE A 240 -13.56 14.28 4.78
C ILE A 240 -14.00 15.74 4.49
N ALA A 241 -13.31 16.43 3.58
CA ALA A 241 -13.66 17.80 3.19
C ALA A 241 -15.09 17.90 2.69
N ARG A 242 -15.49 16.96 1.82
CA ARG A 242 -16.87 16.90 1.28
C ARG A 242 -17.90 16.60 2.36
N GLN A 243 -17.60 15.66 3.26
CA GLN A 243 -18.49 15.26 4.36
C GLN A 243 -18.68 16.39 5.38
N LEU A 244 -17.63 17.15 5.66
CA LEU A 244 -17.63 18.24 6.63
C LEU A 244 -17.95 19.61 6.02
N GLU A 245 -18.17 19.66 4.71
CA GLU A 245 -18.43 20.90 3.93
C GLU A 245 -17.34 21.96 4.13
N ILE A 246 -16.06 21.55 4.09
CA ILE A 246 -14.90 22.44 4.24
C ILE A 246 -13.91 22.24 3.08
N ALA A 247 -12.95 23.15 2.93
CA ALA A 247 -11.90 23.00 1.94
C ALA A 247 -10.93 21.84 2.32
N PRO A 248 -10.39 21.08 1.33
CA PRO A 248 -9.38 20.04 1.61
C PRO A 248 -8.16 20.54 2.36
N THR A 249 -7.74 21.77 2.14
CA THR A 249 -6.67 22.46 2.88
C THR A 249 -7.01 22.65 4.36
N SER A 250 -8.28 22.89 4.67
CA SER A 250 -8.76 22.98 6.07
C SER A 250 -8.68 21.64 6.79
N VAL A 251 -8.95 20.50 6.09
CA VAL A 251 -8.78 19.16 6.65
C VAL A 251 -7.32 18.92 7.05
N VAL A 252 -6.36 19.30 6.19
CA VAL A 252 -4.92 19.18 6.48
C VAL A 252 -4.55 20.01 7.71
N THR A 253 -5.08 21.23 7.82
CA THR A 253 -4.83 22.12 8.97
C THR A 253 -5.40 21.52 10.26
N HIS A 254 -6.64 21.06 10.25
CA HIS A 254 -7.26 20.43 11.42
C HIS A 254 -6.54 19.16 11.85
N ARG A 255 -6.11 18.32 10.89
CA ARG A 255 -5.28 17.14 11.18
C ARG A 255 -3.97 17.53 11.88
N LYS A 256 -3.25 18.50 11.33
CA LYS A 256 -1.98 18.99 11.92
C LYS A 256 -2.18 19.47 13.35
N ASN A 257 -3.21 20.26 13.59
CA ASN A 257 -3.51 20.77 14.93
C ASN A 257 -3.93 19.67 15.90
N ALA A 258 -4.73 18.69 15.43
CA ALA A 258 -5.09 17.52 16.23
C ALA A 258 -3.85 16.71 16.63
N TYR A 259 -2.97 16.42 15.69
CA TYR A 259 -1.75 15.66 15.94
C TYR A 259 -0.82 16.38 16.95
N LEU A 260 -0.67 17.69 16.84
CA LEU A 260 0.06 18.48 17.81
C LEU A 260 -0.53 18.37 19.22
N LYS A 261 -1.85 18.47 19.35
CA LYS A 261 -2.55 18.37 20.64
C LYS A 261 -2.49 16.97 21.25
N LEU A 262 -2.47 15.93 20.41
CA LEU A 262 -2.36 14.54 20.81
C LEU A 262 -0.93 14.08 21.07
N GLY A 263 0.08 14.91 20.75
CA GLY A 263 1.49 14.55 20.84
C GLY A 263 1.92 13.44 19.90
N ILE A 264 1.24 13.31 18.75
CA ILE A 264 1.51 12.30 17.74
C ILE A 264 2.01 12.95 16.45
N HIS A 265 2.71 12.17 15.63
CA HIS A 265 3.33 12.65 14.40
C HIS A 265 2.83 11.93 13.15
N ASP A 266 2.16 10.78 13.31
CA ASP A 266 1.72 9.95 12.19
C ASP A 266 0.36 9.28 12.44
N LEU A 267 -0.16 8.69 11.35
CA LEU A 267 -1.43 7.98 11.31
C LEU A 267 -1.42 6.73 12.21
N LYS A 268 -0.29 6.02 12.30
CA LYS A 268 -0.16 4.80 13.10
C LYS A 268 -0.34 5.09 14.58
N GLN A 269 0.23 6.21 15.04
CA GLN A 269 0.07 6.66 16.42
C GLN A 269 -1.38 7.06 16.71
N LEU A 270 -2.09 7.66 15.74
CA LEU A 270 -3.52 7.95 15.90
C LEU A 270 -4.33 6.66 16.08
N PHE A 271 -4.07 5.63 15.30
CA PHE A 271 -4.72 4.32 15.48
C PHE A 271 -4.35 3.69 16.83
N GLY A 272 -3.10 3.81 17.27
CA GLY A 272 -2.66 3.31 18.56
C GLY A 272 -3.33 3.96 19.77
N LEU A 273 -3.81 5.19 19.64
CA LEU A 273 -4.55 5.89 20.70
C LEU A 273 -6.01 5.44 20.84
N THR A 274 -6.54 4.72 19.85
CA THR A 274 -7.96 4.31 19.79
C THR A 274 -8.13 2.78 19.83
N ALA A 275 -7.03 2.02 19.90
CA ALA A 275 -7.00 0.56 20.00
C ALA A 275 -7.41 0.02 21.37
#